data_37ab4ff09f42a3053b29749de494d6f6
#
_entry.id   37ab4ff09f42a3053b29749de494d6f6
#
_cell.length_a   1.000
_cell.length_b   1.000
_cell.length_c   1.000
_cell.angle_alpha   90.00
_cell.angle_beta   90.00
_cell.angle_gamma   90.00
#
_symmetry.space_group_name_H-M   'P 1'
#
loop_
_entity.id
_entity.type
_entity.pdbx_description
1 polymer ?
#
loop_
_entity_poly.entity_id
_entity_poly.type
_entity_poly.pdbx_seq_one_letter_code
_entity_poly.pdbx_strand_id
1 'polypeptide(L)'
;MSKELLLVVDAVAAEKGVPESVILEAIEAALASAAKKRYIDQDVLVRVQIDAKDGSYETFRRWEVVADDVVMESPDRQVRLMDALDESDEVEVGDYIEEQIENPDFGRIAAQAAKQVIVQRVREAERQQVVDAWKDRVGELITGVVKRVERGNIYVDLGGNAEAIIAKDKGIPRDVLRTGDRVRGYLFDVRSESRGPQLFISRAAPEFMMELFKLEV
;
A
#
# COMPACT_ATOMS: atom_id res chain seq x y z
N MET A 1 -16.83 1.78 22.81
CA MET A 1 -16.50 1.73 21.36
C MET A 1 -15.02 2.07 21.08
N SER A 2 -14.46 3.15 21.64
CA SER A 2 -13.05 3.52 21.37
C SER A 2 -12.01 2.47 21.80
N LYS A 3 -12.15 1.87 22.99
CA LYS A 3 -11.23 0.80 23.45
C LYS A 3 -11.32 -0.50 22.64
N GLU A 4 -12.47 -0.81 22.09
CA GLU A 4 -12.66 -1.98 21.22
C GLU A 4 -11.93 -1.81 19.89
N LEU A 5 -11.85 -0.57 19.37
CA LEU A 5 -11.10 -0.25 18.17
C LEU A 5 -9.61 -0.55 18.37
N LEU A 6 -9.01 -0.09 19.48
CA LEU A 6 -7.59 -0.32 19.75
C LEU A 6 -7.29 -1.83 19.92
N LEU A 7 -8.15 -2.58 20.59
CA LEU A 7 -8.00 -4.04 20.70
C LEU A 7 -8.01 -4.75 19.34
N VAL A 8 -8.82 -4.28 18.41
CA VAL A 8 -8.84 -4.81 17.03
C VAL A 8 -7.56 -4.42 16.29
N VAL A 9 -7.08 -3.19 16.47
CA VAL A 9 -5.81 -2.73 15.88
C VAL A 9 -4.65 -3.58 16.36
N ASP A 10 -4.51 -3.78 17.66
CA ASP A 10 -3.47 -4.60 18.29
C ASP A 10 -3.51 -6.05 17.79
N ALA A 11 -4.70 -6.65 17.77
CA ALA A 11 -4.88 -8.02 17.30
C ALA A 11 -4.48 -8.19 15.83
N VAL A 12 -4.87 -7.27 14.96
CA VAL A 12 -4.53 -7.32 13.53
C VAL A 12 -3.04 -7.01 13.31
N ALA A 13 -2.47 -6.06 14.05
CA ALA A 13 -1.05 -5.75 14.02
C ALA A 13 -0.20 -6.98 14.37
N ALA A 14 -0.55 -7.65 15.45
CA ALA A 14 0.13 -8.86 15.91
C ALA A 14 -0.02 -10.04 14.93
N GLU A 15 -1.23 -10.25 14.37
CA GLU A 15 -1.50 -11.33 13.42
C GLU A 15 -0.76 -11.15 12.08
N LYS A 16 -0.65 -9.90 11.61
CA LYS A 16 -0.10 -9.58 10.29
C LYS A 16 1.36 -9.12 10.32
N GLY A 17 1.92 -8.87 11.51
CA GLY A 17 3.28 -8.36 11.65
C GLY A 17 3.46 -6.95 11.07
N VAL A 18 2.41 -6.14 11.07
CA VAL A 18 2.36 -4.78 10.51
C VAL A 18 2.31 -3.78 11.66
N PRO A 19 3.00 -2.63 11.58
CA PRO A 19 2.92 -1.59 12.61
C PRO A 19 1.48 -1.12 12.85
N GLU A 20 1.13 -0.87 14.11
CA GLU A 20 -0.19 -0.34 14.52
C GLU A 20 -0.55 0.96 13.79
N SER A 21 0.44 1.83 13.54
CA SER A 21 0.26 3.08 12.80
C SER A 21 -0.35 2.87 11.42
N VAL A 22 0.08 1.83 10.70
CA VAL A 22 -0.44 1.51 9.35
C VAL A 22 -1.91 1.10 9.41
N ILE A 23 -2.31 0.40 10.47
CA ILE A 23 -3.69 -0.02 10.67
C ILE A 23 -4.56 1.16 11.08
N LEU A 24 -4.06 2.04 11.95
CA LEU A 24 -4.75 3.27 12.34
C LEU A 24 -4.99 4.16 11.12
N GLU A 25 -3.97 4.42 10.30
CA GLU A 25 -4.11 5.16 9.03
C GLU A 25 -5.14 4.54 8.09
N ALA A 26 -5.20 3.21 8.03
CA ALA A 26 -6.19 2.50 7.23
C ALA A 26 -7.62 2.73 7.73
N ILE A 27 -7.81 2.74 9.05
CA ILE A 27 -9.11 3.03 9.66
C ILE A 27 -9.50 4.48 9.46
N GLU A 28 -8.58 5.43 9.63
CA GLU A 28 -8.79 6.85 9.36
C GLU A 28 -9.24 7.08 7.91
N ALA A 29 -8.55 6.47 6.94
CA ALA A 29 -8.92 6.55 5.53
C ALA A 29 -10.31 5.96 5.24
N ALA A 30 -10.67 4.88 5.91
CA ALA A 30 -11.99 4.26 5.77
C ALA A 30 -13.10 5.14 6.36
N LEU A 31 -12.86 5.73 7.53
CA LEU A 31 -13.79 6.69 8.16
C LEU A 31 -13.96 7.95 7.32
N ALA A 32 -12.86 8.50 6.79
CA ALA A 32 -12.90 9.63 5.88
C ALA A 32 -13.72 9.33 4.62
N SER A 33 -13.56 8.11 4.05
CA SER A 33 -14.36 7.67 2.91
C SER A 33 -15.85 7.51 3.24
N ALA A 34 -16.17 7.06 4.46
CA ALA A 34 -17.56 6.98 4.93
C ALA A 34 -18.17 8.37 5.17
N ALA A 35 -17.41 9.29 5.74
CA ALA A 35 -17.85 10.67 5.94
C ALA A 35 -18.12 11.40 4.61
N LYS A 36 -17.26 11.18 3.60
CA LYS A 36 -17.49 11.72 2.23
C LYS A 36 -18.84 11.33 1.63
N LYS A 37 -19.34 10.14 1.92
CA LYS A 37 -20.63 9.67 1.38
C LYS A 37 -21.84 10.51 1.87
N ARG A 38 -21.70 11.32 2.90
CA ARG A 38 -22.75 12.26 3.33
C ARG A 38 -22.88 13.47 2.38
N TYR A 39 -21.83 13.77 1.63
CA TYR A 39 -21.75 14.87 0.67
C TYR A 39 -21.96 14.34 -0.76
N ILE A 40 -23.22 13.91 -1.07
CA ILE A 40 -23.57 13.13 -2.28
C ILE A 40 -23.25 13.92 -3.52
N ASP A 41 -23.13 15.06 -3.76
CA ASP A 41 -22.84 15.80 -5.00
C ASP A 41 -21.67 16.80 -4.89
N GLN A 42 -20.89 16.67 -3.82
CA GLN A 42 -19.75 17.55 -3.54
C GLN A 42 -18.46 16.72 -3.48
N ASP A 43 -17.42 17.18 -4.16
CA ASP A 43 -16.10 16.54 -4.08
C ASP A 43 -15.28 17.11 -2.92
N VAL A 44 -15.69 16.79 -1.69
CA VAL A 44 -15.06 17.28 -0.47
C VAL A 44 -13.80 16.49 -0.09
N LEU A 45 -12.84 17.15 0.53
CA LEU A 45 -11.74 16.52 1.24
C LEU A 45 -12.13 16.32 2.70
N VAL A 46 -11.96 15.09 3.18
CA VAL A 46 -12.23 14.76 4.58
C VAL A 46 -11.02 14.05 5.16
N ARG A 47 -10.63 14.46 6.35
CA ARG A 47 -9.59 13.82 7.16
C ARG A 47 -10.22 13.33 8.46
N VAL A 48 -9.81 12.18 8.92
CA VAL A 48 -10.13 11.65 10.24
C VAL A 48 -8.82 11.45 10.99
N GLN A 49 -8.80 11.78 12.24
CA GLN A 49 -7.68 11.58 13.14
C GLN A 49 -8.11 10.73 14.32
N ILE A 50 -7.42 9.64 14.58
CA ILE A 50 -7.68 8.76 15.72
C ILE A 50 -6.62 9.00 16.78
N ASP A 51 -7.05 9.20 18.04
CA ASP A 51 -6.11 9.20 19.16
C ASP A 51 -5.71 7.77 19.51
N ALA A 52 -4.42 7.47 19.35
CA ALA A 52 -3.86 6.15 19.63
C ALA A 52 -3.93 5.75 21.12
N LYS A 53 -4.20 6.68 22.05
CA LYS A 53 -4.23 6.40 23.49
C LYS A 53 -5.58 5.88 23.95
N ASP A 54 -6.66 6.45 23.45
CA ASP A 54 -8.01 6.14 23.88
C ASP A 54 -8.93 5.62 22.78
N GLY A 55 -8.49 5.70 21.51
CA GLY A 55 -9.24 5.29 20.34
C GLY A 55 -10.40 6.23 19.99
N SER A 56 -10.44 7.43 20.55
CA SER A 56 -11.36 8.49 20.11
C SER A 56 -10.95 8.98 18.73
N TYR A 57 -11.88 9.51 17.97
CA TYR A 57 -11.58 10.06 16.66
C TYR A 57 -12.36 11.36 16.41
N GLU A 58 -11.73 12.23 15.64
CA GLU A 58 -12.28 13.49 15.19
C GLU A 58 -12.27 13.53 13.67
N THR A 59 -13.29 14.16 13.08
CA THR A 59 -13.46 14.26 11.63
C THR A 59 -13.41 15.71 11.22
N PHE A 60 -12.60 15.99 10.19
CA PHE A 60 -12.38 17.33 9.67
C PHE A 60 -12.72 17.35 8.18
N ARG A 61 -13.49 18.36 7.77
CA ARG A 61 -13.55 18.79 6.38
C ARG A 61 -12.36 19.70 6.12
N ARG A 62 -11.73 19.58 4.97
CA ARG A 62 -10.52 20.36 4.66
C ARG A 62 -10.56 20.91 3.24
N TRP A 63 -9.91 22.04 3.06
CA TRP A 63 -9.73 22.71 1.78
C TRP A 63 -8.24 22.97 1.59
N GLU A 64 -7.74 22.65 0.40
CA GLU A 64 -6.38 23.00 -0.01
C GLU A 64 -6.31 24.49 -0.37
N VAL A 65 -5.34 25.19 0.20
CA VAL A 65 -5.11 26.61 -0.08
C VAL A 65 -4.39 26.76 -1.42
N VAL A 66 -5.01 27.46 -2.35
CA VAL A 66 -4.45 27.72 -3.67
C VAL A 66 -4.15 29.23 -3.84
N ALA A 67 -3.20 29.55 -4.70
CA ALA A 67 -2.86 30.93 -4.98
C ALA A 67 -4.04 31.67 -5.66
N ASP A 68 -4.15 32.98 -5.42
CA ASP A 68 -5.29 33.77 -5.87
C ASP A 68 -5.38 33.92 -7.39
N ASP A 69 -4.24 33.77 -8.10
CA ASP A 69 -4.11 33.84 -9.55
C ASP A 69 -4.39 32.50 -10.27
N VAL A 70 -4.56 31.41 -9.51
CA VAL A 70 -4.84 30.08 -10.05
C VAL A 70 -6.35 29.88 -10.21
N VAL A 71 -6.75 29.28 -11.32
CA VAL A 71 -8.15 28.87 -11.52
C VAL A 71 -8.47 27.70 -10.59
N MET A 72 -9.42 27.88 -9.68
CA MET A 72 -9.89 26.81 -8.82
C MET A 72 -10.55 25.70 -9.66
N GLU A 73 -10.04 24.48 -9.54
CA GLU A 73 -10.60 23.32 -10.22
C GLU A 73 -11.87 22.80 -9.51
N SER A 74 -11.90 22.91 -8.20
CA SER A 74 -13.04 22.46 -7.39
C SER A 74 -13.21 23.36 -6.15
N PRO A 75 -14.27 24.18 -6.10
CA PRO A 75 -14.57 25.02 -4.94
C PRO A 75 -14.85 24.22 -3.65
N ASP A 76 -15.24 22.96 -3.79
CA ASP A 76 -15.51 22.09 -2.65
C ASP A 76 -14.23 21.57 -1.96
N ARG A 77 -13.08 21.63 -2.67
CA ARG A 77 -11.77 21.12 -2.22
C ARG A 77 -10.72 22.19 -2.02
N GLN A 78 -10.94 23.37 -2.60
CA GLN A 78 -9.95 24.43 -2.67
C GLN A 78 -10.51 25.72 -2.09
N VAL A 79 -9.63 26.51 -1.49
CA VAL A 79 -9.91 27.86 -0.99
C VAL A 79 -8.79 28.79 -1.45
N ARG A 80 -9.09 30.04 -1.75
CA ARG A 80 -8.08 31.02 -2.13
C ARG A 80 -7.28 31.47 -0.92
N LEU A 81 -6.02 31.82 -1.15
CA LEU A 81 -5.14 32.28 -0.08
C LEU A 81 -5.72 33.53 0.65
N MET A 82 -6.32 34.47 -0.09
CA MET A 82 -6.97 35.64 0.54
C MET A 82 -8.10 35.24 1.49
N ASP A 83 -8.97 34.32 1.06
CA ASP A 83 -10.08 33.83 1.88
C ASP A 83 -9.58 33.01 3.07
N ALA A 84 -8.47 32.29 2.89
CA ALA A 84 -7.80 31.46 3.91
C ALA A 84 -7.17 32.32 5.02
N LEU A 85 -6.57 33.46 4.67
CA LEU A 85 -5.96 34.41 5.62
C LEU A 85 -6.98 35.08 6.52
N ASP A 86 -8.24 35.14 6.12
CA ASP A 86 -9.33 35.66 7.00
C ASP A 86 -9.60 34.68 8.17
N GLU A 87 -9.28 33.43 8.05
CA GLU A 87 -9.46 32.40 9.10
C GLU A 87 -8.18 32.12 9.92
N SER A 88 -7.01 32.27 9.31
CA SER A 88 -5.71 32.05 9.98
C SER A 88 -4.60 32.86 9.35
N ASP A 89 -3.89 33.65 10.18
CA ASP A 89 -2.83 34.57 9.74
C ASP A 89 -1.52 33.87 9.28
N GLU A 90 -1.38 32.55 9.49
CA GLU A 90 -0.13 31.80 9.23
C GLU A 90 -0.27 30.75 8.10
N VAL A 91 -1.22 30.93 7.18
CA VAL A 91 -1.51 29.95 6.12
C VAL A 91 -0.72 30.28 4.85
N GLU A 92 -0.10 29.28 4.26
CA GLU A 92 0.61 29.37 2.97
C GLU A 92 -0.08 28.55 1.87
N VAL A 93 0.25 28.84 0.61
CA VAL A 93 -0.24 28.06 -0.54
C VAL A 93 0.24 26.62 -0.45
N GLY A 94 -0.70 25.68 -0.54
CA GLY A 94 -0.45 24.24 -0.35
C GLY A 94 -0.79 23.72 1.04
N ASP A 95 -1.09 24.60 1.99
CA ASP A 95 -1.62 24.23 3.30
C ASP A 95 -3.10 23.83 3.22
N TYR A 96 -3.65 23.40 4.34
CA TYR A 96 -5.04 23.02 4.43
C TYR A 96 -5.74 23.79 5.56
N ILE A 97 -6.90 24.34 5.25
CA ILE A 97 -7.84 24.80 6.28
C ILE A 97 -8.74 23.63 6.66
N GLU A 98 -8.95 23.44 7.95
CA GLU A 98 -9.74 22.33 8.50
C GLU A 98 -10.89 22.86 9.36
N GLU A 99 -12.07 22.35 9.11
CA GLU A 99 -13.26 22.57 9.93
C GLU A 99 -13.71 21.25 10.54
N GLN A 100 -13.87 21.21 11.87
CA GLN A 100 -14.36 20.01 12.55
C GLN A 100 -15.83 19.78 12.20
N ILE A 101 -16.14 18.58 11.74
CA ILE A 101 -17.49 18.17 11.40
C ILE A 101 -17.95 17.02 12.30
N GLU A 102 -19.26 16.77 12.32
CA GLU A 102 -19.83 15.68 13.08
C GLU A 102 -19.25 14.32 12.63
N ASN A 103 -18.80 13.55 13.61
CA ASN A 103 -18.25 12.22 13.37
C ASN A 103 -19.26 11.32 12.66
N PRO A 104 -18.86 10.57 11.63
CA PRO A 104 -19.72 9.60 11.00
C PRO A 104 -20.10 8.49 11.98
N ASP A 105 -21.36 8.08 11.96
CA ASP A 105 -21.79 6.95 12.75
C ASP A 105 -21.14 5.67 12.21
N PHE A 106 -20.54 4.89 13.10
CA PHE A 106 -19.84 3.63 12.78
C PHE A 106 -20.85 2.53 12.41
N GLY A 107 -21.68 2.82 11.41
CA GLY A 107 -22.67 1.87 10.92
C GLY A 107 -22.05 0.72 10.13
N ARG A 108 -22.86 -0.30 9.85
CA ARG A 108 -22.47 -1.54 9.14
C ARG A 108 -21.70 -1.30 7.83
N ILE A 109 -22.00 -0.19 7.13
CA ILE A 109 -21.36 0.17 5.85
C ILE A 109 -19.95 0.72 6.07
N ALA A 110 -19.76 1.52 7.11
CA ALA A 110 -18.46 2.05 7.49
C ALA A 110 -17.53 0.92 7.97
N ALA A 111 -18.03 -0.02 8.76
CA ALA A 111 -17.26 -1.18 9.22
C ALA A 111 -16.81 -2.09 8.06
N GLN A 112 -17.65 -2.28 7.04
CA GLN A 112 -17.27 -3.06 5.85
C GLN A 112 -16.24 -2.34 4.99
N ALA A 113 -16.40 -1.02 4.78
CA ALA A 113 -15.44 -0.20 4.06
C ALA A 113 -14.09 -0.15 4.80
N ALA A 114 -14.11 0.03 6.12
CA ALA A 114 -12.94 -0.03 6.98
C ALA A 114 -12.20 -1.37 6.83
N LYS A 115 -12.92 -2.49 6.93
CA LYS A 115 -12.34 -3.82 6.75
C LYS A 115 -11.63 -3.97 5.39
N GLN A 116 -12.24 -3.46 4.33
CA GLN A 116 -11.66 -3.56 2.98
C GLN A 116 -10.40 -2.71 2.84
N VAL A 117 -10.39 -1.48 3.37
CA VAL A 117 -9.22 -0.59 3.36
C VAL A 117 -8.11 -1.16 4.24
N ILE A 118 -8.43 -1.68 5.43
CA ILE A 118 -7.45 -2.36 6.31
C ILE A 118 -6.78 -3.51 5.55
N VAL A 119 -7.55 -4.40 4.94
CA VAL A 119 -7.00 -5.54 4.19
C VAL A 119 -6.10 -5.06 3.04
N GLN A 120 -6.47 -3.98 2.36
CA GLN A 120 -5.66 -3.43 1.28
C GLN A 120 -4.34 -2.83 1.81
N ARG A 121 -4.39 -2.02 2.87
CA ARG A 121 -3.19 -1.41 3.47
C ARG A 121 -2.25 -2.44 4.07
N VAL A 122 -2.78 -3.44 4.74
CA VAL A 122 -1.99 -4.57 5.25
C VAL A 122 -1.26 -5.27 4.11
N ARG A 123 -1.94 -5.55 2.99
CA ARG A 123 -1.29 -6.15 1.81
C ARG A 123 -0.21 -5.25 1.19
N GLU A 124 -0.43 -3.95 1.16
CA GLU A 124 0.58 -2.99 0.67
C GLU A 124 1.81 -2.98 1.59
N ALA A 125 1.60 -2.98 2.91
CA ALA A 125 2.69 -3.05 3.88
C ALA A 125 3.46 -4.39 3.82
N GLU A 126 2.76 -5.53 3.72
CA GLU A 126 3.39 -6.85 3.52
C GLU A 126 4.27 -6.87 2.25
N ARG A 127 3.79 -6.27 1.15
CA ARG A 127 4.57 -6.14 -0.09
C ARG A 127 5.80 -5.26 0.08
N GLN A 128 5.66 -4.13 0.75
CA GLN A 128 6.79 -3.24 1.01
C GLN A 128 7.85 -3.93 1.85
N GLN A 129 7.47 -4.70 2.87
CA GLN A 129 8.40 -5.51 3.66
C GLN A 129 9.17 -6.51 2.79
N VAL A 130 8.50 -7.17 1.82
CA VAL A 130 9.17 -8.06 0.88
C VAL A 130 10.18 -7.29 0.03
N VAL A 131 9.80 -6.14 -0.53
CA VAL A 131 10.71 -5.30 -1.31
C VAL A 131 11.92 -4.89 -0.48
N ASP A 132 11.71 -4.42 0.75
CA ASP A 132 12.80 -3.98 1.63
C ASP A 132 13.75 -5.11 2.04
N ALA A 133 13.23 -6.31 2.22
CA ALA A 133 14.03 -7.49 2.55
C ALA A 133 14.87 -8.03 1.37
N TRP A 134 14.44 -7.75 0.14
CA TRP A 134 15.05 -8.35 -1.04
C TRP A 134 15.77 -7.35 -1.95
N LYS A 135 15.60 -6.04 -1.79
CA LYS A 135 16.22 -5.01 -2.63
C LYS A 135 17.75 -5.09 -2.68
N ASP A 136 18.38 -5.41 -1.54
CA ASP A 136 19.84 -5.50 -1.44
C ASP A 136 20.40 -6.82 -1.98
N ARG A 137 19.52 -7.76 -2.34
CA ARG A 137 19.86 -9.07 -2.89
C ARG A 137 19.73 -9.17 -4.41
N VAL A 138 19.45 -8.02 -5.07
CA VAL A 138 19.50 -7.95 -6.54
C VAL A 138 20.91 -8.31 -7.00
N GLY A 139 21.00 -9.23 -7.97
CA GLY A 139 22.28 -9.75 -8.43
C GLY A 139 22.61 -11.15 -7.89
N GLU A 140 21.86 -11.66 -6.92
CA GLU A 140 22.09 -12.99 -6.35
C GLU A 140 21.35 -14.11 -7.11
N LEU A 141 21.89 -15.32 -6.96
CA LEU A 141 21.17 -16.54 -7.31
C LEU A 141 20.22 -16.92 -6.18
N ILE A 142 18.96 -17.03 -6.52
CA ILE A 142 17.92 -17.44 -5.58
C ILE A 142 17.31 -18.77 -6.01
N THR A 143 16.92 -19.56 -5.02
CA THR A 143 16.28 -20.87 -5.23
C THR A 143 14.89 -20.83 -4.58
N GLY A 144 13.90 -21.34 -5.30
CA GLY A 144 12.54 -21.45 -4.81
C GLY A 144 11.83 -22.68 -5.37
N VAL A 145 10.55 -22.79 -5.07
CA VAL A 145 9.68 -23.86 -5.56
C VAL A 145 8.63 -23.29 -6.50
N VAL A 146 8.44 -23.91 -7.64
CA VAL A 146 7.40 -23.50 -8.60
C VAL A 146 6.03 -23.69 -7.97
N LYS A 147 5.30 -22.59 -7.78
CA LYS A 147 3.94 -22.55 -7.22
C LYS A 147 2.87 -22.77 -8.28
N ARG A 148 3.04 -22.10 -9.42
CA ARG A 148 2.13 -22.20 -10.58
C ARG A 148 2.83 -21.77 -11.86
N VAL A 149 2.27 -22.21 -12.99
CA VAL A 149 2.68 -21.79 -14.33
C VAL A 149 1.44 -21.28 -15.06
N GLU A 150 1.47 -20.02 -15.50
CA GLU A 150 0.35 -19.36 -16.18
C GLU A 150 0.82 -18.64 -17.43
N ARG A 151 0.26 -19.00 -18.58
CA ARG A 151 0.56 -18.38 -19.89
C ARG A 151 2.06 -18.33 -20.24
N GLY A 152 2.83 -19.29 -19.72
CA GLY A 152 4.28 -19.36 -19.90
C GLY A 152 5.10 -18.60 -18.86
N ASN A 153 4.49 -17.84 -17.99
CA ASN A 153 5.15 -17.26 -16.82
C ASN A 153 5.16 -18.27 -15.68
N ILE A 154 6.26 -18.33 -14.95
CA ILE A 154 6.47 -19.26 -13.85
C ILE A 154 6.50 -18.45 -12.56
N TYR A 155 5.64 -18.79 -11.63
CA TYR A 155 5.57 -18.18 -10.31
C TYR A 155 6.27 -19.07 -9.30
N VAL A 156 7.22 -18.50 -8.59
CA VAL A 156 8.14 -19.21 -7.70
C VAL A 156 7.94 -18.72 -6.27
N ASP A 157 7.70 -19.64 -5.36
CA ASP A 157 7.63 -19.38 -3.93
C ASP A 157 9.05 -19.42 -3.34
N LEU A 158 9.44 -18.35 -2.68
CA LEU A 158 10.74 -18.20 -2.00
C LEU A 158 10.63 -18.36 -0.48
N GLY A 159 9.42 -18.59 0.02
CA GLY A 159 9.12 -18.60 1.45
C GLY A 159 8.87 -17.18 2.02
N GLY A 160 8.33 -17.10 3.25
CA GLY A 160 8.11 -15.83 3.97
C GLY A 160 7.25 -14.81 3.21
N ASN A 161 6.18 -15.23 2.54
CA ASN A 161 5.31 -14.40 1.69
C ASN A 161 5.98 -13.80 0.44
N ALA A 162 7.24 -14.15 0.13
CA ALA A 162 7.94 -13.70 -1.05
C ALA A 162 7.61 -14.57 -2.27
N GLU A 163 7.00 -14.00 -3.28
CA GLU A 163 6.73 -14.64 -4.56
C GLU A 163 7.52 -13.94 -5.66
N ALA A 164 8.18 -14.74 -6.51
CA ALA A 164 8.92 -14.26 -7.66
C ALA A 164 8.28 -14.72 -8.97
N ILE A 165 8.57 -14.00 -10.05
CA ILE A 165 8.13 -14.35 -11.39
C ILE A 165 9.32 -14.55 -12.32
N ILE A 166 9.28 -15.64 -13.10
CA ILE A 166 10.11 -15.81 -14.29
C ILE A 166 9.19 -15.60 -15.48
N ALA A 167 9.34 -14.47 -16.15
CA ALA A 167 8.58 -14.19 -17.36
C ALA A 167 8.96 -15.17 -18.47
N LYS A 168 8.05 -15.43 -19.41
CA LYS A 168 8.23 -16.38 -20.49
C LYS A 168 9.51 -16.15 -21.29
N ASP A 169 9.85 -14.90 -21.55
CA ASP A 169 11.07 -14.48 -22.27
C ASP A 169 12.36 -14.56 -21.43
N LYS A 170 12.20 -14.73 -20.11
CA LYS A 170 13.30 -14.86 -19.13
C LYS A 170 13.56 -16.31 -18.70
N GLY A 171 12.76 -17.24 -19.20
CA GLY A 171 12.94 -18.68 -19.02
C GLY A 171 13.92 -19.29 -20.04
N ILE A 172 14.41 -20.49 -19.75
CA ILE A 172 15.21 -21.27 -20.70
C ILE A 172 14.26 -21.92 -21.72
N PRO A 173 14.46 -21.71 -23.04
CA PRO A 173 13.67 -22.38 -24.06
C PRO A 173 13.69 -23.92 -23.88
N ARG A 174 12.53 -24.55 -23.94
CA ARG A 174 12.35 -26.02 -23.77
C ARG A 174 12.48 -26.52 -22.32
N ASP A 175 12.72 -25.67 -21.34
CA ASP A 175 12.70 -26.09 -19.94
C ASP A 175 11.23 -26.20 -19.47
N VAL A 176 10.81 -27.44 -19.19
CA VAL A 176 9.43 -27.73 -18.76
C VAL A 176 9.39 -27.80 -17.23
N LEU A 177 9.17 -26.65 -16.60
CA LEU A 177 8.99 -26.57 -15.15
C LEU A 177 7.53 -26.85 -14.78
N ARG A 178 7.33 -27.65 -13.74
CA ARG A 178 6.02 -28.02 -13.20
C ARG A 178 5.87 -27.50 -11.77
N THR A 179 4.65 -27.38 -11.32
CA THR A 179 4.33 -27.06 -9.93
C THR A 179 4.98 -28.07 -8.99
N GLY A 180 5.72 -27.59 -7.99
CA GLY A 180 6.49 -28.39 -7.05
C GLY A 180 7.97 -28.55 -7.41
N ASP A 181 8.39 -28.21 -8.63
CA ASP A 181 9.80 -28.30 -9.00
C ASP A 181 10.62 -27.22 -8.29
N ARG A 182 11.85 -27.59 -7.89
CA ARG A 182 12.83 -26.62 -7.42
C ARG A 182 13.46 -25.92 -8.61
N VAL A 183 13.48 -24.59 -8.54
CA VAL A 183 14.06 -23.77 -9.60
C VAL A 183 15.04 -22.78 -9.00
N ARG A 184 16.17 -22.60 -9.69
CA ARG A 184 17.17 -21.58 -9.38
C ARG A 184 17.16 -20.54 -10.50
N GLY A 185 17.31 -19.27 -10.14
CA GLY A 185 17.38 -18.17 -11.09
C GLY A 185 18.12 -16.96 -10.52
N TYR A 186 18.44 -16.04 -11.40
CA TYR A 186 19.13 -14.78 -11.08
C TYR A 186 18.10 -13.70 -10.78
N LEU A 187 18.16 -13.10 -9.61
CA LEU A 187 17.31 -11.98 -9.21
C LEU A 187 17.81 -10.71 -9.89
N PHE A 188 17.13 -10.26 -10.94
CA PHE A 188 17.60 -9.11 -11.70
C PHE A 188 16.87 -7.82 -11.31
N ASP A 189 15.70 -7.90 -10.67
CA ASP A 189 14.94 -6.71 -10.29
C ASP A 189 13.99 -6.99 -9.12
N VAL A 190 13.75 -5.94 -8.32
CA VAL A 190 12.79 -5.93 -7.21
C VAL A 190 11.98 -4.65 -7.29
N ARG A 191 10.66 -4.75 -7.44
CA ARG A 191 9.76 -3.60 -7.61
C ARG A 191 8.56 -3.70 -6.70
N SER A 192 8.07 -2.55 -6.24
CA SER A 192 6.80 -2.45 -5.54
C SER A 192 5.65 -2.40 -6.55
N GLU A 193 5.17 -3.56 -6.97
CA GLU A 193 4.04 -3.66 -7.89
C GLU A 193 2.71 -3.67 -7.12
N SER A 194 1.72 -2.95 -7.62
CA SER A 194 0.38 -2.90 -7.00
C SER A 194 -0.36 -4.24 -7.09
N ARG A 195 -0.02 -5.06 -8.08
CA ARG A 195 -0.57 -6.41 -8.29
C ARG A 195 0.53 -7.35 -8.79
N GLY A 196 0.54 -8.57 -8.24
CA GLY A 196 1.49 -9.61 -8.66
C GLY A 196 2.76 -9.66 -7.81
N PRO A 197 3.75 -10.46 -8.24
CA PRO A 197 5.03 -10.63 -7.55
C PRO A 197 5.89 -9.37 -7.59
N GLN A 198 6.68 -9.14 -6.54
CA GLN A 198 7.62 -8.03 -6.42
C GLN A 198 9.03 -8.39 -6.91
N LEU A 199 9.33 -9.68 -7.05
CA LEU A 199 10.66 -10.19 -7.38
C LEU A 199 10.68 -10.74 -8.80
N PHE A 200 11.65 -10.31 -9.59
CA PHE A 200 11.80 -10.68 -10.99
C PHE A 200 13.06 -11.49 -11.18
N ILE A 201 12.91 -12.74 -11.64
CA ILE A 201 13.99 -13.71 -11.82
C ILE A 201 14.19 -13.99 -13.30
N SER A 202 15.44 -14.10 -13.71
CA SER A 202 15.82 -14.58 -15.04
C SER A 202 16.65 -15.87 -14.97
N ARG A 203 16.40 -16.78 -15.92
CA ARG A 203 17.23 -17.95 -16.18
C ARG A 203 17.93 -17.89 -17.54
N ALA A 204 17.57 -16.90 -18.36
CA ALA A 204 18.15 -16.66 -19.68
C ALA A 204 19.19 -15.53 -19.69
N ALA A 205 19.34 -14.78 -18.58
CA ALA A 205 20.30 -13.69 -18.48
C ALA A 205 21.76 -14.25 -18.45
N PRO A 206 22.74 -13.59 -19.11
CA PRO A 206 24.15 -13.99 -19.06
C PRO A 206 24.69 -14.01 -17.62
N GLU A 207 24.24 -13.13 -16.77
CA GLU A 207 24.61 -13.01 -15.37
C GLU A 207 24.22 -14.28 -14.58
N PHE A 208 23.12 -14.91 -14.94
CA PHE A 208 22.72 -16.20 -14.35
C PHE A 208 23.80 -17.27 -14.52
N MET A 209 24.36 -17.38 -15.69
CA MET A 209 25.43 -18.32 -15.98
C MET A 209 26.73 -17.94 -15.27
N MET A 210 27.07 -16.66 -15.24
CA MET A 210 28.28 -16.20 -14.55
C MET A 210 28.23 -16.49 -13.05
N GLU A 211 27.09 -16.23 -12.41
CA GLU A 211 26.92 -16.50 -10.98
C GLU A 211 26.87 -17.99 -10.67
N LEU A 212 26.32 -18.82 -11.57
CA LEU A 212 26.43 -20.29 -11.44
C LEU A 212 27.87 -20.77 -11.48
N PHE A 213 28.68 -20.27 -12.40
CA PHE A 213 30.10 -20.64 -12.48
C PHE A 213 30.88 -20.23 -11.21
N LYS A 214 30.61 -19.07 -10.64
CA LYS A 214 31.25 -18.65 -9.39
C LYS A 214 30.91 -19.57 -8.20
N LEU A 215 29.74 -20.19 -8.22
CA LEU A 215 29.28 -21.06 -7.15
C LEU A 215 29.80 -22.50 -7.27
N GLU A 216 29.99 -23.00 -8.51
CA GLU A 216 30.29 -24.40 -8.79
C GLU A 216 31.79 -24.65 -9.09
N VAL A 217 32.56 -23.57 -9.32
CA VAL A 217 34.01 -23.62 -9.61
C VAL A 217 34.81 -22.93 -8.52
#